data_88644f3220d8003b3d3a1e804d699a58
#
_entry.id   88644f3220d8003b3d3a1e804d699a58
#
_cell.length_a   1.000
_cell.length_b   1.000
_cell.length_c   1.000
_cell.angle_alpha   90.00
_cell.angle_beta   90.00
_cell.angle_gamma   90.00
#
_symmetry.space_group_name_H-M   'P 1'
#
loop_
_entity.id
_entity.type
_entity.pdbx_description
1 polymer ?
#
loop_
_entity_poly.entity_id
_entity_poly.type
_entity_poly.pdbx_seq_one_letter_code
_entity_poly.pdbx_strand_id
1 'polypeptide(L)'
;MAPALRTSQWLNSEKVITLDQLRGRVVLVHAFQMLCPGCIMTSMPQAVRTWQHYRSADAGSPLVVLGLHTVFEHHAVMTPAALAVYLYEFRIPFPVAVDAAGTEGPIPQTMSAYGMQGTPTTLLIDGAGRLRKVHFGVEPDEQVIADIDALIGELRIQ
;
A
#
# COMPACT_ATOMS: atom_id res chain seq x y z
N MET A 1 0.48 -16.59 5.63
CA MET A 1 0.59 -15.97 4.29
C MET A 1 -0.30 -14.75 4.22
N ALA A 2 0.18 -13.68 3.60
CA ALA A 2 -0.63 -12.49 3.39
C ALA A 2 -1.80 -12.82 2.45
N PRO A 3 -3.03 -12.38 2.77
CA PRO A 3 -4.15 -12.51 1.84
C PRO A 3 -3.86 -11.84 0.49
N ALA A 4 -4.41 -12.40 -0.59
CA ALA A 4 -4.28 -11.76 -1.90
C ALA A 4 -4.91 -10.37 -1.91
N LEU A 5 -4.31 -9.44 -2.64
CA LEU A 5 -4.91 -8.14 -2.88
C LEU A 5 -6.07 -8.32 -3.87
N ARG A 6 -7.28 -7.98 -3.44
CA ARG A 6 -8.49 -8.07 -4.26
C ARG A 6 -8.81 -6.70 -4.82
N THR A 7 -8.45 -6.50 -6.07
CA THR A 7 -8.45 -5.17 -6.71
C THR A 7 -9.33 -5.17 -7.95
N SER A 8 -9.93 -4.02 -8.25
CA SER A 8 -10.73 -3.83 -9.46
C SER A 8 -9.90 -3.28 -10.62
N GLN A 9 -8.87 -2.49 -10.32
CA GLN A 9 -7.95 -1.93 -11.32
C GLN A 9 -6.68 -1.41 -10.66
N TRP A 10 -5.68 -1.14 -11.48
CA TRP A 10 -4.42 -0.54 -11.07
C TRP A 10 -4.19 0.78 -11.81
N LEU A 11 -3.62 1.76 -11.09
CA LEU A 11 -3.16 3.04 -11.62
C LEU A 11 -1.65 3.15 -11.40
N ASN A 12 -0.95 3.93 -12.23
CA ASN A 12 0.51 4.02 -12.25
C ASN A 12 1.19 2.66 -12.50
N SER A 13 0.49 1.74 -13.14
CA SER A 13 1.03 0.44 -13.54
C SER A 13 0.30 -0.01 -14.79
N GLU A 14 1.04 -0.55 -15.75
CA GLU A 14 0.47 -1.12 -16.97
C GLU A 14 -0.09 -2.52 -16.75
N LYS A 15 0.22 -3.14 -15.60
CA LYS A 15 -0.13 -4.53 -15.31
C LYS A 15 -0.77 -4.65 -13.95
N VAL A 16 -1.59 -5.70 -13.79
CA VAL A 16 -2.05 -6.15 -12.49
C VAL A 16 -0.85 -6.71 -11.72
N ILE A 17 -0.68 -6.26 -10.48
CA ILE A 17 0.41 -6.73 -9.61
C ILE A 17 -0.16 -7.70 -8.58
N THR A 18 0.49 -8.84 -8.44
CA THR A 18 0.14 -9.83 -7.42
C THR A 18 1.28 -9.98 -6.41
N LEU A 19 0.95 -10.34 -5.19
CA LEU A 19 1.96 -10.54 -4.15
C LEU A 19 2.91 -11.70 -4.50
N ASP A 20 2.45 -12.71 -5.22
CA ASP A 20 3.30 -13.82 -5.66
C ASP A 20 4.42 -13.38 -6.60
N GLN A 21 4.15 -12.39 -7.45
CA GLN A 21 5.17 -11.82 -8.34
C GLN A 21 6.25 -11.03 -7.59
N LEU A 22 5.98 -10.66 -6.33
CA LEU A 22 6.87 -9.82 -5.52
C LEU A 22 7.68 -10.63 -4.51
N ARG A 23 7.63 -11.96 -4.59
CA ARG A 23 8.43 -12.84 -3.74
C ARG A 23 9.92 -12.50 -3.86
N GLY A 24 10.63 -12.58 -2.75
CA GLY A 24 12.03 -12.20 -2.67
C GLY A 24 12.27 -10.70 -2.39
N ARG A 25 11.20 -9.92 -2.28
CA ARG A 25 11.26 -8.50 -1.93
C ARG A 25 10.31 -8.21 -0.77
N VAL A 26 10.66 -7.25 0.06
CA VAL A 26 9.75 -6.72 1.07
C VAL A 26 8.71 -5.84 0.38
N VAL A 27 7.45 -5.94 0.80
CA VAL A 27 6.36 -5.13 0.23
C VAL A 27 5.75 -4.28 1.34
N LEU A 28 5.71 -2.97 1.10
CA LEU A 28 4.93 -2.03 1.89
C LEU A 28 3.66 -1.68 1.11
N VAL A 29 2.50 -1.95 1.70
CA VAL A 29 1.22 -1.51 1.14
C VAL A 29 0.70 -0.37 2.00
N HIS A 30 0.53 0.79 1.36
CA HIS A 30 -0.07 1.97 1.99
C HIS A 30 -1.55 2.03 1.64
N ALA A 31 -2.40 1.64 2.59
CA ALA A 31 -3.85 1.73 2.43
C ALA A 31 -4.34 3.11 2.85
N PHE A 32 -5.09 3.76 1.97
CA PHE A 32 -5.49 5.15 2.15
C PHE A 32 -6.83 5.45 1.48
N GLN A 33 -7.38 6.61 1.83
CA GLN A 33 -8.46 7.26 1.08
C GLN A 33 -8.00 8.66 0.66
N MET A 34 -8.25 9.04 -0.58
CA MET A 34 -7.74 10.30 -1.14
C MET A 34 -8.29 11.56 -0.44
N LEU A 35 -9.39 11.47 0.29
CA LEU A 35 -9.96 12.57 1.05
C LEU A 35 -9.79 12.41 2.58
N CYS A 36 -9.04 11.41 3.02
CA CYS A 36 -8.68 11.24 4.42
C CYS A 36 -7.56 12.21 4.79
N PRO A 37 -7.77 13.17 5.73
CA PRO A 37 -6.74 14.16 6.04
C PRO A 37 -5.43 13.58 6.52
N GLY A 38 -5.45 12.60 7.42
CA GLY A 38 -4.24 11.91 7.90
C GLY A 38 -3.51 11.17 6.77
N CYS A 39 -4.25 10.64 5.80
CA CYS A 39 -3.65 9.98 4.64
C CYS A 39 -2.92 10.98 3.74
N ILE A 40 -3.58 12.08 3.39
CA ILE A 40 -3.04 13.06 2.43
C ILE A 40 -1.91 13.88 3.06
N MET A 41 -2.11 14.34 4.29
CA MET A 41 -1.20 15.30 4.93
C MET A 41 0.02 14.63 5.55
N THR A 42 -0.06 13.38 5.95
CA THR A 42 1.00 12.74 6.73
C THR A 42 1.46 11.41 6.13
N SER A 43 0.57 10.44 5.97
CA SER A 43 1.00 9.08 5.60
C SER A 43 1.40 8.93 4.14
N MET A 44 0.75 9.64 3.21
CA MET A 44 1.14 9.59 1.81
C MET A 44 2.52 10.23 1.57
N PRO A 45 2.83 11.42 2.11
CA PRO A 45 4.19 11.94 2.04
C PRO A 45 5.24 10.99 2.65
N GLN A 46 4.92 10.32 3.75
CA GLN A 46 5.80 9.32 4.36
C GLN A 46 6.03 8.14 3.40
N ALA A 47 4.99 7.63 2.76
CA ALA A 47 5.12 6.54 1.80
C ALA A 47 6.01 6.93 0.60
N VAL A 48 5.89 8.17 0.11
CA VAL A 48 6.74 8.69 -0.96
C VAL A 48 8.19 8.79 -0.50
N ARG A 49 8.44 9.32 0.70
CA ARG A 49 9.81 9.38 1.26
C ARG A 49 10.41 7.99 1.42
N THR A 50 9.63 7.02 1.87
CA THR A 50 10.06 5.62 2.00
C THR A 50 10.42 5.03 0.64
N TRP A 51 9.58 5.26 -0.37
CA TRP A 51 9.84 4.85 -1.74
C TRP A 51 11.16 5.43 -2.28
N GLN A 52 11.41 6.71 -2.01
CA GLN A 52 12.66 7.39 -2.39
C GLN A 52 13.87 6.82 -1.65
N HIS A 53 13.75 6.63 -0.34
CA HIS A 53 14.84 6.15 0.52
C HIS A 53 15.37 4.78 0.06
N TYR A 54 14.50 3.88 -0.32
CA TYR A 54 14.87 2.54 -0.79
C TYR A 54 15.06 2.45 -2.30
N ARG A 55 14.93 3.55 -3.02
CA ARG A 55 15.01 3.59 -4.48
C ARG A 55 14.09 2.55 -5.12
N SER A 56 12.85 2.53 -4.68
CA SER A 56 11.89 1.46 -5.05
C SER A 56 11.47 1.49 -6.52
N ALA A 57 11.82 2.53 -7.28
CA ALA A 57 11.71 2.54 -8.75
C ALA A 57 12.67 1.55 -9.42
N ASP A 58 13.80 1.24 -8.78
CA ASP A 58 14.83 0.36 -9.35
C ASP A 58 14.38 -1.10 -9.23
N ALA A 59 14.53 -1.87 -10.31
CA ALA A 59 14.16 -3.28 -10.34
C ALA A 59 14.90 -4.13 -9.29
N GLY A 60 16.12 -3.71 -8.91
CA GLY A 60 16.93 -4.37 -7.88
C GLY A 60 16.66 -3.92 -6.45
N SER A 61 15.72 -2.98 -6.22
CA SER A 61 15.42 -2.53 -4.86
C SER A 61 14.84 -3.68 -4.02
N PRO A 62 15.27 -3.83 -2.76
CA PRO A 62 14.72 -4.84 -1.88
C PRO A 62 13.30 -4.53 -1.39
N LEU A 63 12.82 -3.29 -1.60
CA LEU A 63 11.50 -2.84 -1.19
C LEU A 63 10.63 -2.48 -2.39
N VAL A 64 9.40 -2.95 -2.40
CA VAL A 64 8.32 -2.48 -3.27
C VAL A 64 7.33 -1.69 -2.44
N VAL A 65 6.94 -0.51 -2.91
CA VAL A 65 5.88 0.29 -2.31
C VAL A 65 4.66 0.27 -3.22
N LEU A 66 3.52 -0.09 -2.66
CA LEU A 66 2.23 -0.10 -3.34
C LEU A 66 1.23 0.75 -2.55
N GLY A 67 0.40 1.50 -3.26
CA GLY A 67 -0.78 2.10 -2.67
C GLY A 67 -2.00 1.19 -2.83
N LEU A 68 -2.92 1.28 -1.89
CA LEU A 68 -4.23 0.64 -1.96
C LEU A 68 -5.29 1.68 -1.60
N HIS A 69 -6.05 2.12 -2.59
CA HIS A 69 -7.17 3.04 -2.36
C HIS A 69 -8.37 2.23 -1.89
N THR A 70 -8.56 2.16 -0.60
CA THR A 70 -9.62 1.37 0.04
C THR A 70 -10.73 2.29 0.51
N VAL A 71 -11.78 2.41 -0.31
CA VAL A 71 -12.87 3.36 -0.08
C VAL A 71 -13.99 2.67 0.70
N PHE A 72 -14.19 3.10 1.95
CA PHE A 72 -15.25 2.57 2.81
C PHE A 72 -16.30 3.63 3.19
N GLU A 73 -16.07 4.89 2.79
CA GLU A 73 -16.99 6.01 2.99
C GLU A 73 -16.88 6.98 1.82
N HIS A 74 -17.87 7.85 1.64
CA HIS A 74 -17.88 8.85 0.56
C HIS A 74 -17.61 8.25 -0.83
N HIS A 75 -18.18 7.09 -1.11
CA HIS A 75 -17.97 6.33 -2.35
C HIS A 75 -18.29 7.13 -3.61
N ALA A 76 -19.29 8.01 -3.55
CA ALA A 76 -19.72 8.79 -4.72
C ALA A 76 -18.66 9.76 -5.22
N VAL A 77 -17.74 10.22 -4.37
CA VAL A 77 -16.74 11.24 -4.72
C VAL A 77 -15.31 10.68 -4.81
N MET A 78 -15.02 9.57 -4.17
CA MET A 78 -13.71 8.92 -4.26
C MET A 78 -13.70 7.82 -5.31
N THR A 79 -14.00 8.21 -6.55
CA THR A 79 -14.04 7.31 -7.69
C THR A 79 -12.64 7.03 -8.26
N PRO A 80 -12.46 5.96 -9.05
CA PRO A 80 -11.19 5.73 -9.74
C PRO A 80 -10.75 6.89 -10.62
N ALA A 81 -11.69 7.59 -11.26
CA ALA A 81 -11.40 8.77 -12.08
C ALA A 81 -10.83 9.91 -11.22
N ALA A 82 -11.44 10.17 -10.06
CA ALA A 82 -10.94 11.17 -9.11
C ALA A 82 -9.58 10.78 -8.56
N LEU A 83 -9.38 9.50 -8.26
CA LEU A 83 -8.09 8.99 -7.80
C LEU A 83 -6.98 9.21 -8.83
N ALA A 84 -7.26 8.97 -10.11
CA ALA A 84 -6.28 9.20 -11.17
C ALA A 84 -5.81 10.66 -11.20
N VAL A 85 -6.73 11.62 -11.04
CA VAL A 85 -6.40 13.04 -10.95
C VAL A 85 -5.56 13.34 -9.73
N TYR A 86 -5.94 12.79 -8.57
CA TYR A 86 -5.18 12.95 -7.34
C TYR A 86 -3.73 12.45 -7.48
N LEU A 87 -3.55 11.24 -8.01
CA LEU A 87 -2.21 10.67 -8.20
C LEU A 87 -1.35 11.52 -9.12
N TYR A 88 -1.95 12.07 -10.17
CA TYR A 88 -1.27 12.96 -11.11
C TYR A 88 -0.86 14.28 -10.44
N GLU A 89 -1.81 14.96 -9.81
CA GLU A 89 -1.58 16.28 -9.21
C GLU A 89 -0.56 16.22 -8.04
N PHE A 90 -0.64 15.17 -7.23
CA PHE A 90 0.27 14.98 -6.09
C PHE A 90 1.54 14.20 -6.46
N ARG A 91 1.70 13.82 -7.74
CA ARG A 91 2.89 13.15 -8.27
C ARG A 91 3.26 11.89 -7.48
N ILE A 92 2.26 11.05 -7.22
CA ILE A 92 2.46 9.79 -6.53
C ILE A 92 3.23 8.84 -7.46
N PRO A 93 4.43 8.36 -7.07
CA PRO A 93 5.33 7.69 -8.01
C PRO A 93 5.17 6.17 -8.09
N PHE A 94 4.46 5.55 -7.15
CA PHE A 94 4.33 4.09 -7.08
C PHE A 94 2.98 3.62 -7.61
N PRO A 95 2.87 2.31 -7.94
CA PRO A 95 1.59 1.73 -8.36
C PRO A 95 0.54 1.82 -7.25
N VAL A 96 -0.69 2.11 -7.64
CA VAL A 96 -1.83 2.21 -6.72
C VAL A 96 -2.96 1.33 -7.23
N ALA A 97 -3.41 0.41 -6.38
CA ALA A 97 -4.57 -0.42 -6.65
C ALA A 97 -5.85 0.23 -6.13
N VAL A 98 -6.95 -0.03 -6.82
CA VAL A 98 -8.30 0.27 -6.32
C VAL A 98 -8.83 -1.00 -5.66
N ASP A 99 -9.10 -0.95 -4.36
CA ASP A 99 -9.65 -2.08 -3.63
C ASP A 99 -11.02 -2.45 -4.19
N ALA A 100 -11.25 -3.74 -4.43
CA ALA A 100 -12.51 -4.22 -4.98
C ALA A 100 -13.67 -3.95 -4.02
N ALA A 101 -14.79 -3.51 -4.57
CA ALA A 101 -15.98 -3.19 -3.78
C ALA A 101 -16.43 -4.38 -2.93
N GLY A 102 -16.92 -4.09 -1.72
CA GLY A 102 -17.46 -5.10 -0.83
C GLY A 102 -18.68 -5.79 -1.42
N THR A 103 -18.87 -7.07 -1.07
CA THR A 103 -20.00 -7.87 -1.53
C THR A 103 -21.20 -7.79 -0.58
N GLU A 104 -20.98 -7.45 0.69
CA GLU A 104 -21.99 -7.44 1.75
C GLU A 104 -22.17 -6.08 2.42
N GLY A 105 -21.56 -5.02 1.88
CA GLY A 105 -21.66 -3.69 2.49
C GLY A 105 -20.59 -2.75 1.96
N PRO A 106 -20.36 -1.61 2.65
CA PRO A 106 -19.46 -0.55 2.15
C PRO A 106 -17.98 -0.88 2.29
N ILE A 107 -17.60 -1.91 3.04
CA ILE A 107 -16.20 -2.24 3.31
C ILE A 107 -15.61 -3.00 2.13
N PRO A 108 -14.51 -2.50 1.50
CA PRO A 108 -13.87 -3.17 0.38
C PRO A 108 -13.28 -4.53 0.75
N GLN A 109 -13.05 -5.36 -0.26
CA GLN A 109 -12.67 -6.76 -0.07
C GLN A 109 -11.29 -6.93 0.56
N THR A 110 -10.28 -6.18 0.12
CA THR A 110 -8.92 -6.27 0.71
C THR A 110 -8.91 -5.72 2.13
N MET A 111 -9.58 -4.60 2.37
CA MET A 111 -9.73 -4.04 3.72
C MET A 111 -10.29 -5.07 4.68
N SER A 112 -11.35 -5.76 4.27
CA SER A 112 -11.99 -6.82 5.06
C SER A 112 -11.04 -8.00 5.29
N ALA A 113 -10.35 -8.47 4.23
CA ALA A 113 -9.45 -9.62 4.32
C ALA A 113 -8.30 -9.41 5.29
N TYR A 114 -7.79 -8.17 5.39
CA TYR A 114 -6.71 -7.82 6.31
C TYR A 114 -7.19 -7.34 7.68
N GLY A 115 -8.48 -7.25 7.90
CA GLY A 115 -9.04 -6.76 9.16
C GLY A 115 -8.66 -5.32 9.47
N MET A 116 -8.55 -4.47 8.46
CA MET A 116 -8.18 -3.07 8.66
C MET A 116 -9.27 -2.31 9.40
N GLN A 117 -8.88 -1.46 10.33
CA GLN A 117 -9.78 -0.64 11.15
C GLN A 117 -10.16 0.68 10.50
N GLY A 118 -9.41 1.12 9.52
CA GLY A 118 -9.58 2.39 8.83
C GLY A 118 -8.32 2.77 8.06
N THR A 119 -8.22 4.03 7.71
CA THR A 119 -7.07 4.59 7.00
C THR A 119 -6.47 5.77 7.75
N PRO A 120 -5.15 6.01 7.66
CA PRO A 120 -4.18 5.20 6.92
C PRO A 120 -3.87 3.89 7.63
N THR A 121 -3.58 2.84 6.86
CA THR A 121 -3.06 1.58 7.38
C THR A 121 -1.84 1.16 6.58
N THR A 122 -0.78 0.77 7.26
CA THR A 122 0.43 0.24 6.64
C THR A 122 0.49 -1.26 6.83
N LEU A 123 0.70 -1.98 5.73
CA LEU A 123 0.97 -3.41 5.74
C LEU A 123 2.42 -3.63 5.38
N LEU A 124 3.11 -4.51 6.10
CA LEU A 124 4.42 -5.02 5.71
C LEU A 124 4.34 -6.51 5.46
N ILE A 125 4.86 -6.92 4.31
CA ILE A 125 4.87 -8.31 3.85
C ILE A 125 6.32 -8.66 3.55
N ASP A 126 6.80 -9.78 4.08
CA ASP A 126 8.19 -10.20 3.89
C ASP A 126 8.43 -10.88 2.53
N GLY A 127 9.69 -11.18 2.24
CA GLY A 127 10.09 -11.80 0.99
C GLY A 127 9.48 -13.18 0.74
N ALA A 128 9.03 -13.87 1.79
CA ALA A 128 8.33 -15.15 1.69
C ALA A 128 6.80 -14.96 1.53
N GLY A 129 6.32 -13.72 1.49
CA GLY A 129 4.90 -13.40 1.31
C GLY A 129 4.08 -13.49 2.59
N ARG A 130 4.72 -13.48 3.75
CA ARG A 130 4.03 -13.52 5.03
C ARG A 130 3.71 -12.10 5.49
N LEU A 131 2.49 -11.90 6.00
CA LEU A 131 2.10 -10.65 6.62
C LEU A 131 2.84 -10.50 7.97
N ARG A 132 3.62 -9.43 8.09
CA ARG A 132 4.46 -9.19 9.28
C ARG A 132 3.94 -8.03 10.13
N LYS A 133 3.21 -7.10 9.52
CA LYS A 133 2.68 -5.95 10.25
C LYS A 133 1.39 -5.44 9.59
N VAL A 134 0.43 -5.08 10.44
CA VAL A 134 -0.75 -4.28 10.11
C VAL A 134 -0.78 -3.15 11.13
N HIS A 135 -0.53 -1.93 10.69
CA HIS A 135 -0.53 -0.77 11.58
C HIS A 135 -1.55 0.26 11.13
N PHE A 136 -2.52 0.54 12.01
CA PHE A 136 -3.49 1.60 11.82
C PHE A 136 -2.95 2.92 12.37
N GLY A 137 -2.97 3.97 11.56
CA GLY A 137 -2.42 5.27 11.91
C GLY A 137 -1.01 5.48 11.36
N VAL A 138 -0.36 6.56 11.80
CA VAL A 138 0.97 6.96 11.34
C VAL A 138 2.00 6.67 12.41
N GLU A 139 3.12 6.08 12.01
CA GLU A 139 4.31 5.88 12.84
C GLU A 139 5.40 6.89 12.47
N PRO A 140 6.37 7.14 13.37
CA PRO A 140 7.55 7.92 13.00
C PRO A 140 8.33 7.26 11.85
N ASP A 141 8.95 8.05 10.99
CA ASP A 141 9.76 7.56 9.87
C ASP A 141 10.82 6.56 10.32
N GLU A 142 11.47 6.82 11.47
CA GLU A 142 12.51 5.95 12.04
C GLU A 142 11.98 4.54 12.33
N GLN A 143 10.75 4.43 12.81
CA GLN A 143 10.14 3.13 13.09
C GLN A 143 9.81 2.39 11.80
N VAL A 144 9.29 3.08 10.80
CA VAL A 144 8.99 2.51 9.48
C VAL A 144 10.27 1.95 8.85
N ILE A 145 11.34 2.73 8.86
CA ILE A 145 12.64 2.34 8.32
C ILE A 145 13.21 1.13 9.08
N ALA A 146 13.16 1.16 10.42
CA ALA A 146 13.67 0.06 11.24
C ALA A 146 12.94 -1.26 10.94
N ASP A 147 11.64 -1.22 10.82
CA ASP A 147 10.83 -2.41 10.51
C ASP A 147 11.16 -2.97 9.11
N ILE A 148 11.28 -2.09 8.12
CA ILE A 148 11.64 -2.49 6.75
C ILE A 148 13.05 -3.06 6.71
N ASP A 149 14.02 -2.40 7.34
CA ASP A 149 15.41 -2.86 7.37
C ASP A 149 15.53 -4.24 8.03
N ALA A 150 14.77 -4.51 9.09
CA ALA A 150 14.73 -5.82 9.71
C ALA A 150 14.26 -6.90 8.73
N LEU A 151 13.22 -6.63 7.96
CA LEU A 151 12.70 -7.58 6.95
C LEU A 151 13.67 -7.75 5.78
N ILE A 152 14.32 -6.68 5.34
CA ILE A 152 15.35 -6.75 4.30
C ILE A 152 16.53 -7.59 4.80
N GLY A 153 16.90 -7.46 6.06
CA GLY A 153 17.93 -8.29 6.68
C GLY A 153 17.63 -9.79 6.59
N GLU A 154 16.37 -10.17 6.72
CA GLU A 154 15.93 -11.56 6.58
C GLU A 154 16.09 -12.11 5.15
N LEU A 155 16.02 -11.25 4.12
CA LEU A 155 16.23 -11.68 2.73
C LEU A 155 17.65 -12.24 2.47
N ARG A 156 18.64 -11.77 3.22
CA ARG A 156 20.04 -12.14 3.05
C ARG A 156 20.39 -13.48 3.69
N ILE A 157 19.49 -14.02 4.49
CA ILE A 157 19.70 -15.28 5.23
C ILE A 157 19.08 -16.48 4.49
N GLN A 158 18.19 -16.21 3.52
CA GLN A 158 17.55 -17.22 2.67
C GLN A 158 18.36 -17.38 1.37
#